data_29029386f0c9e0d7f6a09425b68135cf
#
_entry.id   29029386f0c9e0d7f6a09425b68135cf
#
_cell.length_a   1.000
_cell.length_b   1.000
_cell.length_c   1.000
_cell.angle_alpha   90.00
_cell.angle_beta   90.00
_cell.angle_gamma   90.00
#
_symmetry.space_group_name_H-M   'P 1'
#
loop_
_entity.id
_entity.type
_entity.pdbx_description
1 polymer ?
#
loop_
_entity_poly.entity_id
_entity_poly.type
_entity_poly.pdbx_seq_one_letter_code
_entity_poly.pdbx_strand_id
1 'polypeptide(L)'
;MDNDVTETLTERGNRYGKFKDHAKLSQHLKNVMCCSDGWSRLEPDMCEALEMIQHKIARILNGDPTYADSWHDIAGYAKLVDDRLNGVER
;
A
#
# COMPACT_ATOMS: atom_id res chain seq x y z
N MET A 1 -4.37 -19.47 22.96
CA MET A 1 -3.35 -19.59 21.90
C MET A 1 -3.96 -19.35 20.55
N ASP A 2 -3.38 -18.47 19.80
CA ASP A 2 -3.97 -18.03 18.55
C ASP A 2 -3.18 -18.55 17.36
N ASN A 3 -3.36 -19.84 17.05
CA ASN A 3 -2.68 -20.51 15.95
C ASN A 3 -3.02 -19.89 14.59
N ASP A 4 -4.26 -19.40 14.43
CA ASP A 4 -4.71 -18.79 13.20
C ASP A 4 -3.92 -17.52 12.88
N VAL A 5 -3.64 -16.71 13.89
CA VAL A 5 -2.83 -15.51 13.73
C VAL A 5 -1.40 -15.88 13.34
N THR A 6 -0.83 -16.88 14.00
CA THR A 6 0.54 -17.32 13.69
C THR A 6 0.64 -17.83 12.25
N GLU A 7 -0.31 -18.65 11.83
CA GLU A 7 -0.34 -19.17 10.45
C GLU A 7 -0.49 -18.06 9.42
N THR A 8 -1.37 -17.09 9.69
CA THR A 8 -1.56 -15.93 8.84
C THR A 8 -0.30 -15.12 8.69
N LEU A 9 0.41 -14.88 9.80
CA LEU A 9 1.66 -14.12 9.78
C LEU A 9 2.77 -14.85 9.00
N THR A 10 2.82 -16.16 9.13
CA THR A 10 3.78 -16.99 8.39
C THR A 10 3.52 -16.89 6.89
N GLU A 11 2.26 -17.01 6.48
CA GLU A 11 1.89 -16.90 5.08
C GLU A 11 2.22 -15.51 4.51
N ARG A 12 1.90 -14.46 5.27
CA ARG A 12 2.21 -13.09 4.84
C ARG A 12 3.70 -12.86 4.71
N GLY A 13 4.50 -13.42 5.62
CA GLY A 13 5.95 -13.36 5.55
C GLY A 13 6.48 -13.99 4.27
N ASN A 14 5.88 -15.10 3.84
CA ASN A 14 6.26 -15.78 2.60
C ASN A 14 5.95 -14.93 1.37
N ARG A 15 4.90 -14.12 1.41
CA ARG A 15 4.47 -13.29 0.27
C ARG A 15 5.12 -11.91 0.26
N TYR A 16 5.29 -11.30 1.42
CA TYR A 16 5.68 -9.89 1.55
C TYR A 16 7.04 -9.69 2.18
N GLY A 17 7.71 -10.77 2.60
CA GLY A 17 8.97 -10.70 3.31
C GLY A 17 8.77 -10.36 4.79
N LYS A 18 9.85 -10.06 5.48
CA LYS A 18 9.81 -9.75 6.91
C LYS A 18 9.10 -8.42 7.13
N PHE A 19 8.17 -8.39 8.09
CA PHE A 19 7.40 -7.19 8.38
C PHE A 19 8.30 -6.01 8.76
N LYS A 20 9.34 -6.25 9.54
CA LYS A 20 10.27 -5.20 9.97
C LYS A 20 10.90 -4.49 8.78
N ASP A 21 11.31 -5.26 7.77
CA ASP A 21 11.94 -4.71 6.56
C ASP A 21 10.91 -4.00 5.68
N HIS A 22 9.72 -4.58 5.55
CA HIS A 22 8.61 -3.92 4.87
C HIS A 22 8.26 -2.58 5.54
N ALA A 23 8.15 -2.57 6.86
CA ALA A 23 7.81 -1.36 7.60
C ALA A 23 8.84 -0.25 7.39
N LYS A 24 10.12 -0.60 7.42
CA LYS A 24 11.20 0.36 7.17
C LYS A 24 11.08 0.99 5.79
N LEU A 25 10.87 0.15 4.77
CA LEU A 25 10.71 0.62 3.40
C LEU A 25 9.46 1.47 3.24
N SER A 26 8.33 1.02 3.80
CA SER A 26 7.07 1.74 3.72
C SER A 26 7.17 3.12 4.37
N GLN A 27 7.75 3.20 5.57
CA GLN A 27 7.92 4.49 6.25
C GLN A 27 8.84 5.43 5.46
N HIS A 28 9.86 4.90 4.81
CA HIS A 28 10.76 5.67 3.96
C HIS A 28 10.00 6.28 2.76
N LEU A 29 9.21 5.46 2.08
CA LEU A 29 8.39 5.92 0.95
C LEU A 29 7.37 6.97 1.38
N LYS A 30 6.70 6.76 2.50
CA LYS A 30 5.76 7.73 3.07
C LYS A 30 6.44 9.06 3.35
N ASN A 31 7.63 9.00 3.92
CA ASN A 31 8.37 10.22 4.26
C ASN A 31 8.69 11.04 3.02
N VAL A 32 9.16 10.40 1.96
CA VAL A 32 9.44 11.08 0.68
C VAL A 32 8.17 11.74 0.14
N MET A 33 7.06 11.02 0.17
CA MET A 33 5.77 11.53 -0.32
C MET A 33 5.28 12.72 0.49
N CYS A 34 5.25 12.58 1.82
CA CYS A 34 4.71 13.60 2.71
C CYS A 34 5.58 14.86 2.77
N CYS A 35 6.87 14.74 2.49
CA CYS A 35 7.80 15.87 2.46
C CYS A 35 7.84 16.58 1.09
N SER A 36 7.11 16.07 0.11
CA SER A 36 7.04 16.68 -1.21
C SER A 36 6.15 17.93 -1.19
N ASP A 37 6.51 18.95 -1.94
CA ASP A 37 5.76 20.21 -1.97
C ASP A 37 4.30 20.02 -2.37
N GLY A 38 4.03 19.09 -3.27
CA GLY A 38 2.70 18.83 -3.77
C GLY A 38 1.77 18.12 -2.79
N TRP A 39 2.31 17.51 -1.74
CA TRP A 39 1.48 16.73 -0.81
C TRP A 39 0.38 17.55 -0.17
N SER A 40 0.68 18.77 0.23
CA SER A 40 -0.30 19.66 0.90
C SER A 40 -1.47 20.09 0.01
N ARG A 41 -1.36 19.87 -1.30
CA ARG A 41 -2.42 20.23 -2.26
C ARG A 41 -3.39 19.07 -2.51
N LEU A 42 -3.12 17.89 -1.94
CA LEU A 42 -3.95 16.71 -2.17
C LEU A 42 -5.20 16.72 -1.28
N GLU A 43 -6.30 16.26 -1.82
CA GLU A 43 -7.50 16.01 -1.04
C GLU A 43 -7.34 14.73 -0.21
N PRO A 44 -8.12 14.55 0.87
CA PRO A 44 -7.94 13.41 1.77
C PRO A 44 -7.96 12.04 1.09
N ASP A 45 -8.85 11.83 0.12
CA ASP A 45 -8.92 10.54 -0.58
C ASP A 45 -7.69 10.29 -1.44
N MET A 46 -7.10 11.33 -1.99
CA MET A 46 -5.85 11.23 -2.74
C MET A 46 -4.70 10.81 -1.82
N CYS A 47 -4.60 11.45 -0.64
CA CYS A 47 -3.59 11.09 0.36
C CYS A 47 -3.73 9.64 0.77
N GLU A 48 -4.95 9.23 1.10
CA GLU A 48 -5.21 7.87 1.56
C GLU A 48 -4.87 6.85 0.47
N ALA A 49 -5.32 7.10 -0.76
CA ALA A 49 -5.04 6.20 -1.87
C ALA A 49 -3.54 6.07 -2.12
N LEU A 50 -2.80 7.18 -2.14
CA LEU A 50 -1.36 7.14 -2.37
C LEU A 50 -0.62 6.45 -1.24
N GLU A 51 -1.06 6.63 0.02
CA GLU A 51 -0.46 5.92 1.15
C GLU A 51 -0.69 4.41 1.07
N MET A 52 -1.88 3.99 0.64
CA MET A 52 -2.15 2.56 0.46
C MET A 52 -1.40 2.00 -0.75
N ILE A 53 -1.30 2.76 -1.83
CA ILE A 53 -0.54 2.35 -3.01
C ILE A 53 0.94 2.16 -2.64
N GLN A 54 1.54 3.10 -1.89
CA GLN A 54 2.93 2.94 -1.48
C GLN A 54 3.12 1.72 -0.56
N HIS A 55 2.13 1.42 0.28
CA HIS A 55 2.17 0.23 1.13
C HIS A 55 2.28 -1.04 0.27
N LYS A 56 1.49 -1.11 -0.81
CA LYS A 56 1.54 -2.23 -1.75
C LYS A 56 2.85 -2.25 -2.53
N ILE A 57 3.38 -1.09 -2.91
CA ILE A 57 4.70 -1.01 -3.54
C ILE A 57 5.77 -1.60 -2.62
N ALA A 58 5.73 -1.24 -1.34
CA ALA A 58 6.68 -1.78 -0.35
C ALA A 58 6.57 -3.31 -0.25
N ARG A 59 5.34 -3.86 -0.29
CA ARG A 59 5.12 -5.31 -0.28
C ARG A 59 5.72 -5.99 -1.52
N ILE A 60 5.55 -5.37 -2.69
CA ILE A 60 6.11 -5.90 -3.93
C ILE A 60 7.64 -5.92 -3.88
N LEU A 61 8.23 -4.84 -3.40
CA LEU A 61 9.70 -4.72 -3.36
C LEU A 61 10.34 -5.60 -2.29
N ASN A 62 9.62 -5.85 -1.20
CA ASN A 62 10.14 -6.62 -0.06
C ASN A 62 9.80 -8.11 -0.12
N GLY A 63 8.89 -8.52 -0.98
CA GLY A 63 8.41 -9.89 -1.04
C GLY A 63 8.35 -10.42 -2.46
N ASP A 64 7.27 -11.15 -2.75
CA ASP A 64 7.04 -11.76 -4.05
C ASP A 64 6.42 -10.77 -5.03
N PRO A 65 7.18 -10.28 -6.02
CA PRO A 65 6.66 -9.30 -6.98
C PRO A 65 5.62 -9.88 -7.94
N THR A 66 5.47 -11.20 -7.97
CA THR A 66 4.50 -11.86 -8.86
C THR A 66 3.17 -12.12 -8.19
N TYR A 67 3.02 -11.79 -6.90
CA TYR A 67 1.75 -11.97 -6.22
C TYR A 67 0.76 -10.90 -6.70
N ALA A 68 -0.22 -11.34 -7.47
CA ALA A 68 -1.11 -10.46 -8.23
C ALA A 68 -1.94 -9.51 -7.36
N ASP A 69 -2.29 -9.91 -6.13
CA ASP A 69 -3.17 -9.11 -5.26
C ASP A 69 -2.59 -7.72 -4.97
N SER A 70 -1.27 -7.61 -4.81
CA SER A 70 -0.65 -6.31 -4.57
C SER A 70 -0.87 -5.35 -5.74
N TRP A 71 -0.69 -5.84 -6.96
CA TRP A 71 -0.91 -5.05 -8.16
C TRP A 71 -2.39 -4.71 -8.36
N HIS A 72 -3.25 -5.68 -8.08
CA HIS A 72 -4.71 -5.48 -8.17
C HIS A 72 -5.18 -4.40 -7.20
N ASP A 73 -4.67 -4.42 -5.97
CA ASP A 73 -5.01 -3.42 -4.95
C ASP A 73 -4.54 -2.02 -5.36
N ILE A 74 -3.34 -1.90 -5.96
CA ILE A 74 -2.86 -0.62 -6.49
C ILE A 74 -3.84 -0.07 -7.51
N ALA A 75 -4.27 -0.92 -8.46
CA ALA A 75 -5.24 -0.52 -9.47
C ALA A 75 -6.56 -0.09 -8.84
N GLY A 76 -7.02 -0.81 -7.81
CA GLY A 76 -8.26 -0.50 -7.10
C GLY A 76 -8.24 0.86 -6.42
N TYR A 77 -7.20 1.16 -5.68
CA TYR A 77 -7.08 2.47 -5.02
C TYR A 77 -6.98 3.61 -6.02
N ALA A 78 -6.21 3.42 -7.08
CA ALA A 78 -6.10 4.42 -8.15
C ALA A 78 -7.46 4.68 -8.82
N LYS A 79 -8.22 3.60 -9.07
CA LYS A 79 -9.54 3.71 -9.69
C LYS A 79 -10.54 4.44 -8.82
N LEU A 80 -10.49 4.26 -7.50
CA LEU A 80 -11.39 4.98 -6.59
C LEU A 80 -11.24 6.49 -6.73
N VAL A 81 -10.02 6.98 -6.81
CA VAL A 81 -9.76 8.41 -6.99
C VAL A 81 -10.12 8.86 -8.41
N ASP A 82 -9.75 8.07 -9.42
CA ASP A 82 -10.09 8.35 -10.81
C ASP A 82 -11.60 8.48 -10.99
N ASP A 83 -12.37 7.55 -10.42
CA ASP A 83 -13.83 7.57 -10.50
C ASP A 83 -14.40 8.83 -9.83
N ARG A 84 -13.92 9.18 -8.63
CA ARG A 84 -14.41 10.37 -7.94
C ARG A 84 -14.11 11.64 -8.73
N LEU A 85 -12.92 11.75 -9.33
CA LEU A 85 -12.55 12.91 -10.16
C LEU A 85 -13.41 13.02 -11.42
N ASN A 86 -14.01 11.92 -11.85
CA ASN A 86 -14.93 11.86 -12.99
C ASN A 86 -16.40 11.88 -12.58
N GLY A 87 -16.68 12.21 -11.31
CA GLY A 87 -18.05 12.37 -10.81
C GLY A 87 -18.71 11.10 -10.32
N VAL A 88 -17.96 10.02 -10.16
CA VAL A 88 -18.50 8.73 -9.66
C VAL A 88 -17.97 8.50 -8.24
N GLU A 89 -18.80 8.71 -7.24
CA GLU A 89 -18.45 8.44 -5.85
C GLU A 89 -18.91 7.04 -5.47
N ARG A 90 -18.03 6.29 -4.76
CA ARG A 90 -18.31 4.91 -4.38
C ARG A 90 -18.37 4.72 -2.87
#